data_f3348ba64b3350f505076b33919c47d6
#
_entry.id   f3348ba64b3350f505076b33919c47d6
#
_cell.length_a   1.000
_cell.length_b   1.000
_cell.length_c   1.000
_cell.angle_alpha   90.00
_cell.angle_beta   90.00
_cell.angle_gamma   90.00
#
_symmetry.space_group_name_H-M   'P 1'
#
loop_
_entity.id
_entity.type
_entity.pdbx_description
1 polymer ?
#
loop_
_entity_poly.entity_id
_entity_poly.type
_entity_poly.pdbx_seq_one_letter_code
_entity_poly.pdbx_strand_id
1 'polypeptide(L)'
;EHADAIFVWGQNPGTNHPRMLEPLREAVKRGAQVVCVNPLKERGLERFQHPQHPIEMLTNGDKPTNTAYFRPALGGDMALLRGMAKFLLQWERDAQKAGEPAVFDHDFLNAHSANVLEYLGVVDDTPWEQIVEQSGLTLVEIEQAARMYATGKNVIMCWAMGITQHRHSVPTIQEIANLMLLRGNIGKPGAGLCPVRGHSNVQ
;
A
#
# COMPACT_ATOMS: atom_id res chain seq x y z
N GLU A 1 10.92 -0.25 11.44
CA GLU A 1 11.69 -1.41 11.96
C GLU A 1 10.81 -2.66 12.13
N HIS A 2 9.51 -2.52 12.41
CA HIS A 2 8.61 -3.63 12.75
C HIS A 2 7.56 -3.96 11.66
N ALA A 3 7.57 -3.24 10.54
CA ALA A 3 6.65 -3.51 9.45
C ALA A 3 7.09 -4.73 8.64
N ASP A 4 6.13 -5.58 8.29
CA ASP A 4 6.32 -6.71 7.37
C ASP A 4 6.10 -6.28 5.92
N ALA A 5 5.23 -5.29 5.71
CA ALA A 5 4.99 -4.68 4.41
C ALA A 5 4.85 -3.16 4.51
N ILE A 6 5.38 -2.46 3.51
CA ILE A 6 5.27 -1.00 3.37
C ILE A 6 4.79 -0.71 1.96
N PHE A 7 3.63 -0.08 1.85
CA PHE A 7 3.10 0.40 0.57
C PHE A 7 3.39 1.90 0.42
N VAL A 8 3.88 2.30 -0.74
CA VAL A 8 4.24 3.69 -1.06
C VAL A 8 3.41 4.14 -2.26
N TRP A 9 2.43 5.01 -2.01
CA TRP A 9 1.41 5.44 -2.97
C TRP A 9 1.67 6.87 -3.45
N GLY A 10 1.78 7.06 -4.76
CA GLY A 10 1.85 8.38 -5.38
C GLY A 10 2.94 9.28 -4.80
N GLN A 11 4.11 8.71 -4.53
CA GLN A 11 5.23 9.39 -3.90
C GLN A 11 6.53 9.17 -4.69
N ASN A 12 7.36 10.21 -4.78
CA ASN A 12 8.74 10.12 -5.28
C ASN A 12 9.73 10.53 -4.19
N PRO A 13 10.06 9.65 -3.23
CA PRO A 13 10.96 9.99 -2.13
C PRO A 13 12.37 10.33 -2.60
N GLY A 14 12.82 9.78 -3.72
CA GLY A 14 14.13 10.10 -4.29
C GLY A 14 14.31 11.58 -4.62
N THR A 15 13.22 12.26 -4.99
CA THR A 15 13.21 13.70 -5.30
C THR A 15 12.82 14.54 -4.08
N ASN A 16 11.79 14.13 -3.33
CA ASN A 16 11.15 14.99 -2.34
C ASN A 16 11.54 14.67 -0.88
N HIS A 17 11.86 13.40 -0.59
CA HIS A 17 12.12 12.90 0.75
C HIS A 17 13.29 11.91 0.76
N PRO A 18 14.51 12.31 0.34
CA PRO A 18 15.62 11.38 0.09
C PRO A 18 16.02 10.56 1.32
N ARG A 19 15.79 11.06 2.52
CA ARG A 19 16.06 10.31 3.75
C ARG A 19 15.12 9.10 3.94
N MET A 20 13.97 9.08 3.28
CA MET A 20 13.05 7.93 3.31
C MET A 20 13.61 6.71 2.56
N LEU A 21 14.53 6.92 1.62
CA LEU A 21 15.12 5.83 0.83
C LEU A 21 15.90 4.84 1.71
N GLU A 22 16.58 5.32 2.74
CA GLU A 22 17.35 4.45 3.64
C GLU A 22 16.45 3.52 4.46
N PRO A 23 15.40 3.99 5.18
CA PRO A 23 14.43 3.11 5.83
C PRO A 23 13.78 2.09 4.89
N LEU A 24 13.45 2.46 3.64
CA LEU A 24 12.88 1.53 2.66
C LEU A 24 13.89 0.45 2.26
N ARG A 25 15.13 0.84 1.98
CA ARG A 25 16.23 -0.08 1.67
C ARG A 25 16.48 -1.06 2.82
N GLU A 26 16.56 -0.57 4.05
CA GLU A 26 16.76 -1.42 5.22
C GLU A 26 15.55 -2.34 5.49
N ALA A 27 14.34 -1.91 5.15
CA ALA A 27 13.15 -2.76 5.18
C ALA A 27 13.26 -3.92 4.18
N VAL A 28 13.62 -3.64 2.93
CA VAL A 28 13.86 -4.67 1.90
C VAL A 28 14.97 -5.63 2.34
N LYS A 29 16.09 -5.12 2.84
CA LYS A 29 17.22 -5.92 3.32
C LYS A 29 16.84 -6.86 4.48
N ARG A 30 15.91 -6.43 5.32
CA ARG A 30 15.36 -7.23 6.43
C ARG A 30 14.36 -8.29 5.97
N GLY A 31 13.94 -8.26 4.70
CA GLY A 31 12.95 -9.17 4.13
C GLY A 31 11.51 -8.63 4.18
N ALA A 32 11.30 -7.39 4.59
CA ALA A 32 9.99 -6.76 4.48
C ALA A 32 9.62 -6.50 3.01
N GLN A 33 8.34 -6.60 2.71
CA GLN A 33 7.83 -6.26 1.39
C GLN A 33 7.70 -4.74 1.28
N VAL A 34 8.32 -4.14 0.27
CA VAL A 34 8.14 -2.72 -0.08
C VAL A 34 7.48 -2.65 -1.44
N VAL A 35 6.23 -2.23 -1.45
CA VAL A 35 5.36 -2.18 -2.63
C VAL A 35 5.18 -0.74 -3.05
N CYS A 36 5.62 -0.41 -4.25
CA CYS A 36 5.45 0.92 -4.84
C CYS A 36 4.24 0.95 -5.77
N VAL A 37 3.39 1.95 -5.59
CA VAL A 37 2.22 2.21 -6.44
C VAL A 37 2.35 3.62 -6.99
N ASN A 38 2.75 3.73 -8.25
CA ASN A 38 2.98 5.01 -8.90
C ASN A 38 2.83 4.86 -10.42
N PRO A 39 2.15 5.75 -11.14
CA PRO A 39 2.00 5.67 -12.59
C PRO A 39 3.33 5.74 -13.33
N LEU A 40 4.33 6.41 -12.79
CA LEU A 40 5.67 6.54 -13.36
C LEU A 40 6.68 5.69 -12.56
N LYS A 41 7.64 5.10 -13.28
CA LYS A 41 8.78 4.46 -12.63
C LYS A 41 9.78 5.52 -12.18
N GLU A 42 9.92 5.64 -10.86
CA GLU A 42 10.83 6.58 -10.22
C GLU A 42 12.08 5.85 -9.75
N ARG A 43 13.25 6.32 -10.17
CA ARG A 43 14.53 5.64 -9.86
C ARG A 43 14.73 5.40 -8.36
N GLY A 44 14.40 6.38 -7.53
CA GLY A 44 14.55 6.27 -6.07
C GLY A 44 13.63 5.21 -5.44
N LEU A 45 12.50 4.89 -6.10
CA LEU A 45 11.61 3.81 -5.69
C LEU A 45 12.02 2.44 -6.24
N GLU A 46 12.93 2.40 -7.21
CA GLU A 46 13.46 1.13 -7.72
C GLU A 46 14.77 0.77 -7.02
N ARG A 47 15.70 1.71 -6.97
CA ARG A 47 17.06 1.47 -6.47
C ARG A 47 17.65 2.72 -5.82
N PHE A 48 18.49 2.52 -4.82
CA PHE A 48 19.18 3.58 -4.10
C PHE A 48 20.63 3.19 -3.78
N GLN A 49 21.55 4.11 -4.05
CA GLN A 49 22.95 4.05 -3.64
C GLN A 49 23.16 5.04 -2.51
N HIS A 50 23.59 4.56 -1.35
CA HIS A 50 23.76 5.42 -0.18
C HIS A 50 25.07 6.22 -0.28
N PRO A 51 25.02 7.57 -0.32
CA PRO A 51 26.21 8.38 -0.56
C PRO A 51 27.24 8.37 0.58
N GLN A 52 26.87 7.90 1.76
CA GLN A 52 27.76 7.79 2.92
C GLN A 52 28.33 6.37 3.12
N HIS A 53 28.03 5.42 2.20
CA HIS A 53 28.61 4.09 2.24
C HIS A 53 29.80 3.99 1.25
N PRO A 54 31.06 4.06 1.71
CA PRO A 54 32.23 4.11 0.82
C PRO A 54 32.32 2.92 -0.14
N ILE A 55 31.97 1.71 0.33
CA ILE A 55 32.01 0.50 -0.48
C ILE A 55 30.97 0.57 -1.61
N GLU A 56 29.76 1.05 -1.33
CA GLU A 56 28.70 1.20 -2.35
C GLU A 56 29.08 2.25 -3.39
N MET A 57 29.73 3.34 -2.95
CA MET A 57 30.23 4.38 -3.84
C MET A 57 31.32 3.87 -4.77
N LEU A 58 32.24 3.04 -4.25
CA LEU A 58 33.35 2.47 -5.03
C LEU A 58 32.91 1.35 -5.97
N THR A 59 31.90 0.56 -5.57
CA THR A 59 31.46 -0.61 -6.33
C THR A 59 30.24 -0.37 -7.21
N ASN A 60 29.73 0.86 -7.26
CA ASN A 60 28.48 1.22 -7.94
C ASN A 60 27.28 0.36 -7.45
N GLY A 61 27.27 0.06 -6.15
CA GLY A 61 26.41 -0.91 -5.48
C GLY A 61 24.99 -0.43 -5.22
N ASP A 62 24.24 -0.20 -6.29
CA ASP A 62 22.82 0.13 -6.26
C ASP A 62 22.02 -0.98 -5.58
N LYS A 63 21.24 -0.67 -4.55
CA LYS A 63 20.40 -1.63 -3.82
C LYS A 63 18.92 -1.38 -4.08
N PRO A 64 18.10 -2.45 -4.16
CA PRO A 64 16.66 -2.29 -4.35
C PRO A 64 16.01 -1.58 -3.17
N THR A 65 15.07 -0.71 -3.45
CA THR A 65 14.23 0.00 -2.47
C THR A 65 12.80 -0.52 -2.47
N ASN A 66 12.46 -1.43 -3.38
CA ASN A 66 11.16 -2.09 -3.48
C ASN A 66 11.30 -3.59 -3.72
N THR A 67 10.20 -4.30 -3.51
CA THR A 67 10.01 -5.72 -3.84
C THR A 67 8.97 -5.91 -4.96
N ALA A 68 8.11 -4.93 -5.17
CA ALA A 68 7.13 -4.89 -6.26
C ALA A 68 6.79 -3.46 -6.66
N TYR A 69 6.36 -3.29 -7.91
CA TYR A 69 6.00 -1.99 -8.48
C TYR A 69 4.74 -2.13 -9.34
N PHE A 70 3.65 -1.49 -8.92
CA PHE A 70 2.41 -1.42 -9.67
C PHE A 70 2.23 -0.03 -10.28
N ARG A 71 1.73 0.01 -11.51
CA ARG A 71 1.59 1.24 -12.29
C ARG A 71 0.13 1.48 -12.69
N PRO A 72 -0.71 1.92 -11.75
CA PRO A 72 -2.08 2.22 -12.08
C PRO A 72 -2.18 3.39 -13.08
N ALA A 73 -3.29 3.46 -13.80
CA ALA A 73 -3.64 4.64 -14.57
C ALA A 73 -3.76 5.86 -13.63
N LEU A 74 -3.61 7.07 -14.17
CA LEU A 74 -3.78 8.29 -13.37
C LEU A 74 -5.18 8.34 -12.76
N GLY A 75 -5.25 8.40 -11.43
CA GLY A 75 -6.50 8.34 -10.67
C GLY A 75 -7.07 6.93 -10.46
N GLY A 76 -6.36 5.90 -10.92
CA GLY A 76 -6.75 4.49 -10.78
C GLY A 76 -6.46 3.87 -9.42
N ASP A 77 -5.80 4.62 -8.52
CA ASP A 77 -5.41 4.15 -7.18
C ASP A 77 -6.61 3.67 -6.36
N MET A 78 -7.74 4.40 -6.41
CA MET A 78 -8.96 4.03 -5.70
C MET A 78 -9.53 2.70 -6.21
N ALA A 79 -9.49 2.46 -7.52
CA ALA A 79 -9.95 1.22 -8.11
C ALA A 79 -9.04 0.04 -7.75
N LEU A 80 -7.72 0.24 -7.72
CA LEU A 80 -6.78 -0.77 -7.22
C LEU A 80 -7.08 -1.13 -5.75
N LEU A 81 -7.25 -0.14 -4.88
CA LEU A 81 -7.58 -0.36 -3.47
C LEU A 81 -8.90 -1.11 -3.30
N ARG A 82 -9.92 -0.74 -4.10
CA ARG A 82 -11.21 -1.42 -4.14
C ARG A 82 -11.07 -2.88 -4.59
N GLY A 83 -10.25 -3.14 -5.61
CA GLY A 83 -9.93 -4.49 -6.07
C GLY A 83 -9.20 -5.32 -5.02
N MET A 84 -8.24 -4.73 -4.31
CA MET A 84 -7.59 -5.39 -3.19
C MET A 84 -8.58 -5.75 -2.09
N ALA A 85 -9.46 -4.83 -1.69
CA ALA A 85 -10.51 -5.10 -0.69
C ALA A 85 -11.46 -6.21 -1.15
N LYS A 86 -11.81 -6.25 -2.45
CA LYS A 86 -12.68 -7.27 -3.02
C LYS A 86 -12.03 -8.66 -2.99
N PHE A 87 -10.74 -8.80 -3.27
CA PHE A 87 -10.01 -10.05 -3.07
C PHE A 87 -9.98 -10.48 -1.61
N LEU A 88 -9.72 -9.57 -0.68
CA LEU A 88 -9.76 -9.88 0.75
C LEU A 88 -11.15 -10.37 1.17
N LEU A 89 -12.22 -9.76 0.68
CA LEU A 89 -13.59 -10.20 0.95
C LEU A 89 -13.88 -11.60 0.38
N GLN A 90 -13.39 -11.91 -0.81
CA GLN A 90 -13.50 -13.26 -1.38
C GLN A 90 -12.76 -14.29 -0.53
N TRP A 91 -11.51 -14.00 -0.17
CA TRP A 91 -10.71 -14.90 0.67
C TRP A 91 -11.29 -15.07 2.07
N GLU A 92 -11.88 -14.02 2.64
CA GLU A 92 -12.60 -14.10 3.92
C GLU A 92 -13.77 -15.08 3.84
N ARG A 93 -14.60 -14.98 2.78
CA ARG A 93 -15.73 -15.89 2.54
C ARG A 93 -15.28 -17.33 2.33
N ASP A 94 -14.19 -17.53 1.63
CA ASP A 94 -13.65 -18.85 1.35
C ASP A 94 -13.04 -19.47 2.61
N ALA A 95 -12.31 -18.71 3.42
CA ALA A 95 -11.80 -19.11 4.72
C ALA A 95 -12.93 -19.53 5.67
N GLN A 96 -14.02 -18.75 5.74
CA GLN A 96 -15.19 -19.08 6.55
C GLN A 96 -15.82 -20.41 6.13
N LYS A 97 -15.98 -20.66 4.81
CA LYS A 97 -16.52 -21.92 4.30
C LYS A 97 -15.62 -23.11 4.58
N ALA A 98 -14.30 -22.90 4.53
CA ALA A 98 -13.30 -23.94 4.77
C ALA A 98 -13.01 -24.18 6.25
N GLY A 99 -13.50 -23.32 7.14
CA GLY A 99 -13.15 -23.36 8.58
C GLY A 99 -11.71 -22.95 8.85
N GLU A 100 -11.12 -22.14 7.97
CA GLU A 100 -9.78 -21.60 8.08
C GLU A 100 -9.77 -20.28 8.87
N PRO A 101 -8.59 -19.82 9.34
CA PRO A 101 -8.46 -18.54 10.03
C PRO A 101 -8.98 -17.37 9.19
N ALA A 102 -9.71 -16.47 9.82
CA ALA A 102 -10.26 -15.28 9.18
C ALA A 102 -9.17 -14.39 8.56
N VAL A 103 -9.46 -13.81 7.41
CA VAL A 103 -8.61 -12.81 6.75
C VAL A 103 -8.75 -11.45 7.40
N PHE A 104 -9.99 -11.12 7.85
CA PHE A 104 -10.28 -9.88 8.56
C PHE A 104 -9.99 -9.99 10.06
N ASP A 105 -9.64 -8.88 10.67
CA ASP A 105 -9.54 -8.74 12.13
C ASP A 105 -10.90 -8.33 12.70
N HIS A 106 -11.76 -9.33 12.94
CA HIS A 106 -13.13 -9.09 13.40
C HIS A 106 -13.19 -8.43 14.78
N ASP A 107 -12.28 -8.77 15.69
CA ASP A 107 -12.23 -8.17 17.02
C ASP A 107 -11.92 -6.68 16.93
N PHE A 108 -10.92 -6.32 16.11
CA PHE A 108 -10.58 -4.93 15.83
C PHE A 108 -11.74 -4.19 15.14
N LEU A 109 -12.36 -4.79 14.13
CA LEU A 109 -13.47 -4.18 13.41
C LEU A 109 -14.66 -3.91 14.33
N ASN A 110 -15.02 -4.86 15.20
CA ASN A 110 -16.11 -4.71 16.15
C ASN A 110 -15.84 -3.62 17.19
N ALA A 111 -14.59 -3.47 17.63
CA ALA A 111 -14.22 -2.50 18.65
C ALA A 111 -13.99 -1.07 18.11
N HIS A 112 -13.51 -0.94 16.86
CA HIS A 112 -12.96 0.31 16.35
C HIS A 112 -13.53 0.79 15.01
N SER A 113 -14.54 0.10 14.44
CA SER A 113 -15.10 0.44 13.15
C SER A 113 -16.62 0.52 13.18
N ALA A 114 -17.20 1.29 12.27
CA ALA A 114 -18.63 1.37 12.04
C ALA A 114 -18.94 1.16 10.55
N ASN A 115 -20.17 0.74 10.23
CA ASN A 115 -20.68 0.59 8.86
C ASN A 115 -19.85 -0.38 7.98
N VAL A 116 -19.18 -1.36 8.59
CA VAL A 116 -18.30 -2.31 7.88
C VAL A 116 -19.09 -3.08 6.81
N LEU A 117 -20.30 -3.55 7.12
CA LEU A 117 -21.13 -4.29 6.17
C LEU A 117 -21.58 -3.43 4.99
N GLU A 118 -21.88 -2.14 5.22
CA GLU A 118 -22.21 -1.20 4.16
C GLU A 118 -21.01 -1.01 3.21
N TYR A 119 -19.81 -0.81 3.77
CA TYR A 119 -18.59 -0.72 2.97
C TYR A 119 -18.32 -2.00 2.16
N LEU A 120 -18.43 -3.16 2.79
CA LEU A 120 -18.22 -4.45 2.12
C LEU A 120 -19.28 -4.72 1.03
N GLY A 121 -20.51 -4.22 1.21
CA GLY A 121 -21.55 -4.26 0.16
C GLY A 121 -21.12 -3.46 -1.07
N VAL A 122 -20.61 -2.24 -0.89
CA VAL A 122 -20.09 -1.42 -2.00
C VAL A 122 -18.90 -2.10 -2.68
N VAL A 123 -18.01 -2.74 -1.92
CA VAL A 123 -16.87 -3.51 -2.47
C VAL A 123 -17.36 -4.68 -3.32
N ASP A 124 -18.34 -5.44 -2.82
CA ASP A 124 -18.91 -6.61 -3.50
C ASP A 124 -19.66 -6.24 -4.78
N ASP A 125 -20.43 -5.17 -4.74
CA ASP A 125 -21.24 -4.70 -5.87
C ASP A 125 -20.39 -4.07 -6.99
N THR A 126 -19.14 -3.67 -6.72
CA THR A 126 -18.27 -3.08 -7.75
C THR A 126 -17.82 -4.17 -8.73
N PRO A 127 -18.15 -4.09 -10.05
CA PRO A 127 -17.76 -5.11 -11.02
C PRO A 127 -16.24 -5.17 -11.23
N TRP A 128 -15.71 -6.38 -11.47
CA TRP A 128 -14.29 -6.56 -11.77
C TRP A 128 -13.85 -5.83 -13.03
N GLU A 129 -14.70 -5.79 -14.05
CA GLU A 129 -14.45 -5.09 -15.31
C GLU A 129 -14.20 -3.59 -15.06
N GLN A 130 -15.02 -2.98 -14.21
CA GLN A 130 -14.87 -1.57 -13.82
C GLN A 130 -13.56 -1.35 -13.03
N ILE A 131 -13.21 -2.24 -12.12
CA ILE A 131 -11.97 -2.16 -11.34
C ILE A 131 -10.75 -2.24 -12.27
N VAL A 132 -10.72 -3.20 -13.19
CA VAL A 132 -9.63 -3.39 -14.14
C VAL A 132 -9.51 -2.18 -15.09
N GLU A 133 -10.63 -1.72 -15.65
CA GLU A 133 -10.66 -0.56 -16.54
C GLU A 133 -10.17 0.71 -15.86
N GLN A 134 -10.68 1.01 -14.66
CA GLN A 134 -10.34 2.24 -13.94
C GLN A 134 -8.94 2.21 -13.34
N SER A 135 -8.48 1.05 -12.86
CA SER A 135 -7.11 0.93 -12.34
C SER A 135 -6.06 0.91 -13.44
N GLY A 136 -6.41 0.46 -14.63
CA GLY A 136 -5.48 0.21 -15.72
C GLY A 136 -4.53 -0.96 -15.45
N LEU A 137 -4.83 -1.79 -14.46
CA LEU A 137 -4.07 -2.97 -14.07
C LEU A 137 -4.84 -4.24 -14.43
N THR A 138 -4.10 -5.31 -14.69
CA THR A 138 -4.70 -6.63 -14.88
C THR A 138 -5.22 -7.19 -13.55
N LEU A 139 -6.18 -8.09 -13.62
CA LEU A 139 -6.71 -8.78 -12.44
C LEU A 139 -5.60 -9.49 -11.64
N VAL A 140 -4.60 -10.05 -12.34
CA VAL A 140 -3.45 -10.73 -11.73
C VAL A 140 -2.58 -9.75 -10.93
N GLU A 141 -2.34 -8.54 -11.44
CA GLU A 141 -1.58 -7.52 -10.72
C GLU A 141 -2.34 -7.03 -9.48
N ILE A 142 -3.64 -6.85 -9.58
CA ILE A 142 -4.50 -6.47 -8.44
C ILE A 142 -4.49 -7.57 -7.37
N GLU A 143 -4.62 -8.83 -7.77
CA GLU A 143 -4.53 -9.97 -6.87
C GLU A 143 -3.16 -10.05 -6.19
N GLN A 144 -2.08 -9.85 -6.95
CA GLN A 144 -0.72 -9.84 -6.40
C GLN A 144 -0.57 -8.75 -5.33
N ALA A 145 -1.05 -7.52 -5.59
CA ALA A 145 -1.03 -6.44 -4.61
C ALA A 145 -1.83 -6.80 -3.35
N ALA A 146 -3.01 -7.40 -3.52
CA ALA A 146 -3.84 -7.87 -2.41
C ALA A 146 -3.15 -8.97 -1.59
N ARG A 147 -2.49 -9.93 -2.23
CA ARG A 147 -1.73 -11.00 -1.55
C ARG A 147 -0.54 -10.43 -0.77
N MET A 148 0.20 -9.49 -1.34
CA MET A 148 1.30 -8.83 -0.65
C MET A 148 0.81 -8.06 0.59
N TYR A 149 -0.37 -7.46 0.52
CA TYR A 149 -1.02 -6.85 1.68
C TYR A 149 -1.48 -7.90 2.70
N ALA A 150 -2.13 -8.96 2.26
CA ALA A 150 -2.72 -9.98 3.12
C ALA A 150 -1.66 -10.80 3.89
N THR A 151 -0.47 -11.00 3.33
CA THR A 151 0.62 -11.74 3.99
C THR A 151 1.33 -10.93 5.08
N GLY A 152 1.26 -9.60 5.04
CA GLY A 152 1.81 -8.74 6.07
C GLY A 152 0.96 -8.74 7.34
N LYS A 153 1.57 -9.02 8.50
CA LYS A 153 0.91 -8.86 9.81
C LYS A 153 0.86 -7.40 10.24
N ASN A 154 1.95 -6.67 9.97
CA ASN A 154 2.10 -5.25 10.28
C ASN A 154 2.37 -4.50 8.99
N VAL A 155 1.39 -3.74 8.53
CA VAL A 155 1.48 -3.02 7.27
C VAL A 155 1.47 -1.52 7.50
N ILE A 156 2.34 -0.80 6.79
CA ILE A 156 2.34 0.66 6.74
C ILE A 156 1.91 1.09 5.34
N MET A 157 0.93 2.01 5.27
CA MET A 157 0.54 2.69 4.04
C MET A 157 1.08 4.12 4.05
N CYS A 158 2.05 4.40 3.19
CA CYS A 158 2.59 5.74 2.97
C CYS A 158 1.97 6.34 1.72
N TRP A 159 1.63 7.62 1.75
CA TRP A 159 1.24 8.36 0.55
C TRP A 159 1.72 9.79 0.58
N ALA A 160 1.82 10.42 -0.59
CA ALA A 160 2.17 11.82 -0.73
C ALA A 160 1.21 12.54 -1.70
N MET A 161 1.70 13.60 -2.32
CA MET A 161 0.87 14.53 -3.10
C MET A 161 0.28 13.91 -4.37
N GLY A 162 0.85 12.81 -4.89
CA GLY A 162 0.26 12.06 -6.00
C GLY A 162 -1.12 11.49 -5.68
N ILE A 163 -1.42 11.23 -4.39
CA ILE A 163 -2.76 10.82 -3.94
C ILE A 163 -3.62 12.02 -3.54
N THR A 164 -3.01 13.07 -2.96
CA THR A 164 -3.79 14.19 -2.39
C THR A 164 -4.11 15.29 -3.39
N GLN A 165 -3.41 15.37 -4.51
CA GLN A 165 -3.58 16.45 -5.49
C GLN A 165 -4.38 16.03 -6.73
N HIS A 166 -5.49 15.34 -6.55
CA HIS A 166 -6.41 15.07 -7.64
C HIS A 166 -7.88 15.04 -7.16
N ARG A 167 -8.81 15.00 -8.13
CA ARG A 167 -10.25 15.14 -7.90
C ARG A 167 -10.82 14.16 -6.85
N HIS A 168 -10.30 12.94 -6.80
CA HIS A 168 -10.80 11.87 -5.93
C HIS A 168 -9.84 11.59 -4.76
N SER A 169 -9.07 12.58 -4.31
CA SER A 169 -8.08 12.42 -3.23
C SER A 169 -8.70 11.93 -1.93
N VAL A 170 -9.77 12.55 -1.47
CA VAL A 170 -10.42 12.18 -0.19
C VAL A 170 -10.96 10.75 -0.23
N PRO A 171 -11.80 10.35 -1.20
CA PRO A 171 -12.25 8.97 -1.29
C PRO A 171 -11.11 7.95 -1.43
N THR A 172 -10.04 8.27 -2.15
CA THR A 172 -8.87 7.38 -2.25
C THR A 172 -8.19 7.14 -0.90
N ILE A 173 -8.02 8.21 -0.10
CA ILE A 173 -7.47 8.09 1.26
C ILE A 173 -8.42 7.32 2.18
N GLN A 174 -9.73 7.51 2.03
CA GLN A 174 -10.72 6.71 2.75
C GLN A 174 -10.61 5.21 2.40
N GLU A 175 -10.42 4.87 1.12
CA GLU A 175 -10.18 3.47 0.72
C GLU A 175 -8.89 2.90 1.32
N ILE A 176 -7.80 3.68 1.39
CA ILE A 176 -6.58 3.28 2.11
C ILE A 176 -6.89 2.98 3.58
N ALA A 177 -7.61 3.88 4.24
CA ALA A 177 -7.97 3.70 5.64
C ALA A 177 -8.88 2.49 5.85
N ASN A 178 -9.91 2.31 5.01
CA ASN A 178 -10.82 1.18 5.07
C ASN A 178 -10.07 -0.16 4.91
N LEU A 179 -9.17 -0.25 3.92
CA LEU A 179 -8.35 -1.44 3.71
C LEU A 179 -7.51 -1.76 4.96
N MET A 180 -6.92 -0.75 5.60
CA MET A 180 -6.12 -0.92 6.81
C MET A 180 -6.96 -1.34 8.02
N LEU A 181 -8.21 -0.85 8.14
CA LEU A 181 -9.14 -1.25 9.18
C LEU A 181 -9.54 -2.72 9.06
N LEU A 182 -9.76 -3.25 7.84
CA LEU A 182 -10.16 -4.65 7.64
C LEU A 182 -9.21 -5.65 8.32
N ARG A 183 -7.95 -5.31 8.47
CA ARG A 183 -6.92 -6.19 9.06
C ARG A 183 -6.31 -5.65 10.35
N GLY A 184 -6.94 -4.68 11.00
CA GLY A 184 -6.45 -4.10 12.25
C GLY A 184 -5.04 -3.51 12.13
N ASN A 185 -4.68 -2.93 10.99
CA ASN A 185 -3.36 -2.35 10.75
C ASN A 185 -3.25 -0.88 11.19
N ILE A 186 -3.98 -0.50 12.23
CA ILE A 186 -3.97 0.84 12.83
C ILE A 186 -3.79 0.72 14.34
N GLY A 187 -2.96 1.58 14.92
CA GLY A 187 -2.79 1.68 16.37
C GLY A 187 -1.93 0.59 17.00
N LYS A 188 -1.19 -0.18 16.21
CA LYS A 188 -0.24 -1.18 16.72
C LYS A 188 1.20 -0.93 16.22
N PRO A 189 2.25 -1.38 16.94
CA PRO A 189 3.63 -1.21 16.52
C PRO A 189 3.90 -1.81 15.13
N GLY A 190 4.55 -1.04 14.26
CA GLY A 190 4.92 -1.48 12.91
C GLY A 190 3.80 -1.42 11.87
N ALA A 191 2.61 -0.94 12.23
CA ALA A 191 1.51 -0.75 11.31
C ALA A 191 0.92 0.66 11.43
N GLY A 192 0.31 1.15 10.36
CA GLY A 192 -0.41 2.43 10.39
C GLY A 192 -0.41 3.20 9.08
N LEU A 193 -1.04 4.35 9.15
CA LEU A 193 -1.16 5.32 8.08
C LEU A 193 -0.03 6.35 8.21
N CYS A 194 0.71 6.57 7.13
CA CYS A 194 1.85 7.49 7.09
C CYS A 194 1.68 8.52 5.96
N PRO A 195 0.91 9.60 6.19
CA PRO A 195 0.84 10.70 5.24
C PRO A 195 2.18 11.45 5.22
N VAL A 196 2.87 11.40 4.09
CA VAL A 196 4.15 12.07 3.89
C VAL A 196 3.91 13.45 3.29
N ARG A 197 4.05 14.48 4.12
CA ARG A 197 3.73 15.86 3.75
C ARG A 197 4.99 16.62 3.33
N GLY A 198 4.87 17.42 2.24
CA GLY A 198 5.96 18.24 1.74
C GLY A 198 5.86 19.69 2.17
N HIS A 199 4.80 20.37 1.78
CA HIS A 199 4.69 21.84 1.86
C HIS A 199 4.03 22.39 3.12
N SER A 200 3.65 21.55 4.07
CA SER A 200 2.88 21.98 5.24
C SER A 200 3.63 22.89 6.23
N ASN A 201 4.94 23.00 6.11
CA ASN A 201 5.75 23.86 6.98
C ASN A 201 5.93 25.28 6.43
N VAL A 202 5.27 25.61 5.33
CA VAL A 202 5.34 26.92 4.67
C VAL A 202 4.13 27.80 5.07
N GLN A 203 3.28 27.31 5.93
CA GLN A 203 2.10 28.03 6.44
C GLN A 203 2.37 28.64 7.80
#